data_76528efa0f1d50b480a53c7d9547e465
#
_entry.id   76528efa0f1d50b480a53c7d9547e465
#
_cell.length_a   1.000
_cell.length_b   1.000
_cell.length_c   1.000
_cell.angle_alpha   90.00
_cell.angle_beta   90.00
_cell.angle_gamma   90.00
#
_symmetry.space_group_name_H-M   'P 1'
#
loop_
_entity.id
_entity.type
_entity.pdbx_description
1 polymer ?
#
loop_
_entity_poly.entity_id
_entity_poly.type
_entity_poly.pdbx_seq_one_letter_code
_entity_poly.pdbx_strand_id
1 'polypeptide(L)'
;MNAKRVTVRVFVAPDTSCGHGATWSAASALVLERLQRRFGAAVAAEHVEMFSPRSFEFPETMAAIEAGARLPLVTVDGQIVSEGGKLSERIIRQAVEAQLVNV
;
A
#
# COMPACT_ATOMS: atom_id res chain seq x y z
N MET A 1 1.05 19.42 19.86
CA MET A 1 0.81 19.54 18.48
C MET A 1 1.07 18.25 17.73
N ASN A 2 0.09 17.80 16.99
CA ASN A 2 0.16 16.48 16.36
C ASN A 2 0.71 16.58 14.95
N ALA A 3 1.85 15.95 14.73
CA ALA A 3 2.35 15.79 13.40
C ALA A 3 1.41 14.80 12.66
N LYS A 4 1.03 15.13 11.46
CA LYS A 4 0.22 14.22 10.66
C LYS A 4 1.04 13.01 10.27
N ARG A 5 0.45 11.84 10.39
CA ARG A 5 1.06 10.60 9.96
C ARG A 5 0.23 10.00 8.84
N VAL A 6 0.88 9.76 7.72
CA VAL A 6 0.23 9.19 6.54
C VAL A 6 0.45 7.69 6.55
N THR A 7 -0.59 6.92 6.35
CA THR A 7 -0.51 5.47 6.31
C THR A 7 -0.58 4.97 4.87
N VAL A 8 0.47 4.28 4.45
CA VAL A 8 0.56 3.66 3.13
C VAL A 8 0.42 2.16 3.30
N ARG A 9 -0.55 1.57 2.60
CA ARG A 9 -0.73 0.12 2.59
C ARG A 9 -0.65 -0.41 1.19
N VAL A 10 0.10 -1.49 1.02
CA VAL A 10 0.19 -2.20 -0.25
C VAL A 10 -0.46 -3.56 -0.05
N PHE A 11 -1.52 -3.81 -0.82
CA PHE A 11 -2.25 -5.08 -0.79
C PHE A 11 -1.77 -5.93 -1.96
N VAL A 12 -1.34 -7.13 -1.67
CA VAL A 12 -0.78 -8.04 -2.67
C VAL A 12 -1.50 -9.37 -2.66
N ALA A 13 -1.35 -10.12 -3.76
CA ALA A 13 -1.91 -11.47 -3.86
C ALA A 13 -1.26 -12.37 -2.80
N PRO A 14 -2.00 -13.40 -2.33
CA PRO A 14 -1.44 -14.34 -1.39
C PRO A 14 -0.18 -14.97 -1.93
N ASP A 15 0.80 -15.18 -1.05
CA ASP A 15 2.03 -15.86 -1.41
C ASP A 15 1.71 -17.33 -1.67
N THR A 16 1.76 -17.72 -2.95
CA THR A 16 1.54 -19.09 -3.33
C THR A 16 2.86 -19.69 -3.77
N SER A 17 2.91 -21.01 -3.82
CA SER A 17 4.12 -21.72 -4.23
C SER A 17 4.53 -21.44 -5.68
N CYS A 18 3.75 -20.69 -6.42
CA CYS A 18 4.04 -20.35 -7.82
C CYS A 18 5.03 -19.20 -8.00
N GLY A 19 5.43 -18.54 -6.93
CA GLY A 19 6.47 -17.53 -6.99
C GLY A 19 6.05 -16.12 -7.34
N HIS A 20 4.91 -15.91 -7.93
CA HIS A 20 4.45 -14.56 -8.31
C HIS A 20 4.14 -13.68 -7.10
N GLY A 21 3.56 -14.27 -6.07
CA GLY A 21 3.27 -13.56 -4.83
C GLY A 21 4.55 -13.08 -4.14
N ALA A 22 5.58 -13.93 -4.14
CA ALA A 22 6.86 -13.58 -3.53
C ALA A 22 7.51 -12.39 -4.24
N THR A 23 7.40 -12.31 -5.57
CA THR A 23 7.93 -11.19 -6.34
C THR A 23 7.26 -9.87 -5.94
N TRP A 24 5.95 -9.88 -5.82
CA TRP A 24 5.20 -8.68 -5.43
C TRP A 24 5.46 -8.29 -3.98
N SER A 25 5.63 -9.28 -3.10
CA SER A 25 5.97 -9.01 -1.71
C SER A 25 7.32 -8.33 -1.58
N ALA A 26 8.31 -8.81 -2.33
CA ALA A 26 9.64 -8.21 -2.33
C ALA A 26 9.61 -6.78 -2.88
N ALA A 27 8.90 -6.56 -3.98
CA ALA A 27 8.79 -5.25 -4.59
C ALA A 27 8.09 -4.26 -3.65
N SER A 28 7.00 -4.68 -3.01
CA SER A 28 6.27 -3.80 -2.10
C SER A 28 7.09 -3.47 -0.86
N ALA A 29 7.82 -4.44 -0.31
CA ALA A 29 8.67 -4.22 0.85
C ALA A 29 9.75 -3.17 0.54
N LEU A 30 10.34 -3.24 -0.65
CA LEU A 30 11.36 -2.28 -1.06
C LEU A 30 10.80 -0.86 -1.18
N VAL A 31 9.65 -0.72 -1.82
CA VAL A 31 9.00 0.58 -1.98
C VAL A 31 8.65 1.17 -0.61
N LEU A 32 8.06 0.37 0.27
CA LEU A 32 7.69 0.83 1.61
C LEU A 32 8.91 1.23 2.43
N GLU A 33 10.00 0.47 2.32
CA GLU A 33 11.25 0.82 3.00
C GLU A 33 11.78 2.16 2.53
N ARG A 34 11.76 2.41 1.23
CA ARG A 34 12.23 3.68 0.67
C ARG A 34 11.38 4.85 1.12
N LEU A 35 10.07 4.65 1.20
CA LEU A 35 9.16 5.69 1.70
C LEU A 35 9.45 6.00 3.15
N GLN A 36 9.68 4.99 3.97
CA GLN A 36 10.00 5.21 5.38
C GLN A 36 11.33 5.92 5.56
N ARG A 37 12.32 5.61 4.74
CA ARG A 37 13.60 6.32 4.77
C ARG A 37 13.43 7.79 4.42
N ARG A 38 12.60 8.07 3.43
CA ARG A 38 12.40 9.44 2.95
C ARG A 38 11.61 10.29 3.93
N PHE A 39 10.54 9.74 4.46
CA PHE A 39 9.60 10.51 5.29
C PHE A 39 9.71 10.23 6.78
N GLY A 40 10.46 9.22 7.16
CA GLY A 40 10.67 8.90 8.57
C GLY A 40 9.37 8.61 9.30
N ALA A 41 9.21 9.19 10.47
CA ALA A 41 8.04 8.96 11.30
C ALA A 41 6.75 9.53 10.72
N ALA A 42 6.82 10.35 9.67
CA ALA A 42 5.63 10.90 9.03
C ALA A 42 4.85 9.86 8.23
N VAL A 43 5.47 8.72 7.90
CA VAL A 43 4.83 7.65 7.14
C VAL A 43 4.82 6.36 7.94
N ALA A 44 3.64 5.77 8.06
CA ALA A 44 3.48 4.39 8.51
C ALA A 44 3.26 3.55 7.26
N ALA A 45 4.03 2.49 7.10
CA ALA A 45 3.97 1.66 5.91
C ALA A 45 3.63 0.23 6.30
N GLU A 46 2.71 -0.38 5.56
CA GLU A 46 2.26 -1.73 5.83
C GLU A 46 2.06 -2.50 4.53
N HIS A 47 2.50 -3.73 4.53
CA HIS A 47 2.27 -4.70 3.45
C HIS A 47 1.19 -5.66 3.93
N VAL A 48 0.12 -5.80 3.16
CA VAL A 48 -1.01 -6.67 3.54
C VAL A 48 -1.21 -7.71 2.45
N GLU A 49 -1.16 -8.96 2.85
CA GLU A 49 -1.47 -10.07 1.95
C GLU A 49 -2.98 -10.27 1.95
N MET A 50 -3.58 -10.34 0.75
CA MET A 50 -5.02 -10.52 0.63
C MET A 50 -5.45 -11.89 1.17
N PHE A 51 -6.65 -11.91 1.72
CA PHE A 51 -7.26 -13.09 2.37
C PHE A 51 -6.53 -13.53 3.63
N SER A 52 -5.59 -12.73 4.12
CA SER A 52 -5.05 -12.91 5.46
C SER A 52 -6.01 -12.30 6.48
N PRO A 53 -5.92 -12.66 7.76
CA PRO A 53 -6.77 -12.04 8.78
C PRO A 53 -6.69 -10.52 8.78
N ARG A 54 -5.50 -9.97 8.53
CA ARG A 54 -5.32 -8.52 8.49
C ARG A 54 -6.11 -7.86 7.37
N SER A 55 -6.22 -8.52 6.20
CA SER A 55 -6.93 -7.94 5.06
C SER A 55 -8.41 -7.74 5.34
N PHE A 56 -9.00 -8.56 6.19
CA PHE A 56 -10.42 -8.45 6.53
C PHE A 56 -10.73 -7.26 7.42
N GLU A 57 -9.73 -6.57 7.93
CA GLU A 57 -9.92 -5.34 8.67
C GLU A 57 -10.13 -4.13 7.75
N PHE A 58 -10.05 -4.33 6.43
CA PHE A 58 -10.21 -3.27 5.43
C PHE A 58 -11.36 -3.58 4.49
N PRO A 59 -12.62 -3.47 4.95
CA PRO A 59 -13.78 -3.86 4.15
C PRO A 59 -13.91 -3.04 2.86
N GLU A 60 -13.49 -1.79 2.86
CA GLU A 60 -13.54 -0.96 1.66
C GLU A 60 -12.60 -1.48 0.58
N THR A 61 -11.41 -1.92 0.97
CA THR A 61 -10.46 -2.52 0.04
C THR A 61 -10.99 -3.85 -0.48
N MET A 62 -11.55 -4.67 0.40
CA MET A 62 -12.14 -5.94 -0.01
C MET A 62 -13.25 -5.71 -1.03
N ALA A 63 -14.11 -4.71 -0.79
CA ALA A 63 -15.18 -4.37 -1.72
C ALA A 63 -14.64 -3.92 -3.08
N ALA A 64 -13.57 -3.14 -3.07
CA ALA A 64 -12.93 -2.70 -4.31
C ALA A 64 -12.40 -3.88 -5.12
N ILE A 65 -11.76 -4.84 -4.46
CA ILE A 65 -11.23 -6.05 -5.10
C ILE A 65 -12.38 -6.86 -5.70
N GLU A 66 -13.48 -7.02 -4.97
CA GLU A 66 -14.66 -7.71 -5.47
C GLU A 66 -15.28 -7.01 -6.68
N ALA A 67 -15.16 -5.69 -6.73
CA ALA A 67 -15.65 -4.90 -7.86
C ALA A 67 -14.70 -4.90 -9.05
N GLY A 68 -13.56 -5.57 -8.96
CA GLY A 68 -12.64 -5.75 -10.07
C GLY A 68 -11.32 -4.99 -9.97
N ALA A 69 -11.05 -4.34 -8.86
CA ALA A 69 -9.76 -3.68 -8.67
C ALA A 69 -8.64 -4.72 -8.67
N ARG A 70 -7.50 -4.34 -9.23
CA ARG A 70 -6.40 -5.28 -9.45
C ARG A 70 -5.34 -5.15 -8.37
N LEU A 71 -4.71 -6.29 -8.06
CA LEU A 71 -3.56 -6.33 -7.19
C LEU A 71 -2.27 -6.18 -8.02
N PRO A 72 -1.21 -5.58 -7.50
CA PRO A 72 -1.12 -4.95 -6.19
C PRO A 72 -1.93 -3.65 -6.13
N LEU A 73 -2.54 -3.41 -4.98
CA LEU A 73 -3.36 -2.23 -4.78
C LEU A 73 -2.75 -1.40 -3.66
N VAL A 74 -2.59 -0.11 -3.89
CA VAL A 74 -1.96 0.77 -2.92
C VAL A 74 -2.96 1.79 -2.41
N THR A 75 -3.06 1.93 -1.10
CA THR A 75 -3.87 2.97 -0.49
C THR A 75 -2.98 3.92 0.30
N VAL A 76 -3.36 5.19 0.29
CA VAL A 76 -2.75 6.22 1.12
C VAL A 76 -3.86 6.84 1.94
N ASP A 77 -3.79 6.68 3.25
CA ASP A 77 -4.84 7.09 4.19
C ASP A 77 -6.22 6.57 3.78
N GLY A 78 -6.26 5.31 3.33
CA GLY A 78 -7.50 4.65 2.95
C GLY A 78 -7.98 4.93 1.53
N GLN A 79 -7.35 5.83 0.80
CA GLN A 79 -7.71 6.12 -0.59
C GLN A 79 -6.85 5.33 -1.56
N ILE A 80 -7.49 4.70 -2.53
CA ILE A 80 -6.77 3.94 -3.54
C ILE A 80 -6.05 4.91 -4.47
N VAL A 81 -4.73 4.79 -4.56
CA VAL A 81 -3.91 5.65 -5.41
C VAL A 81 -3.29 4.90 -6.58
N SER A 82 -3.25 3.59 -6.52
CA SER A 82 -2.68 2.76 -7.58
C SER A 82 -3.29 1.37 -7.52
N GLU A 83 -3.53 0.77 -8.68
CA GLU A 83 -3.99 -0.62 -8.74
C GLU A 83 -3.40 -1.30 -9.97
N GLY A 84 -3.05 -2.57 -9.80
CA GLY A 84 -2.50 -3.38 -10.87
C GLY A 84 -1.14 -2.93 -11.35
N GLY A 85 -0.54 -3.69 -12.26
CA GLY A 85 0.70 -3.32 -12.91
C GLY A 85 1.87 -3.18 -11.96
N LYS A 86 2.79 -2.27 -12.31
CA LYS A 86 3.98 -2.03 -11.50
C LYS A 86 3.68 -1.10 -10.34
N LEU A 87 4.31 -1.40 -9.21
CA LEU A 87 4.31 -0.47 -8.10
C LEU A 87 5.16 0.73 -8.47
N SER A 88 4.55 1.91 -8.50
CA SER A 88 5.26 3.13 -8.83
C SER A 88 5.57 3.91 -7.56
N GLU A 89 6.81 3.89 -7.15
CA GLU A 89 7.27 4.66 -5.99
C GLU A 89 6.96 6.15 -6.17
N ARG A 90 7.09 6.64 -7.40
CA ARG A 90 6.81 8.05 -7.71
C ARG A 90 5.36 8.42 -7.43
N ILE A 91 4.41 7.61 -7.88
CA ILE A 91 2.99 7.89 -7.67
C ILE A 91 2.65 7.83 -6.19
N ILE A 92 3.17 6.82 -5.49
CA ILE A 92 2.93 6.67 -4.06
C ILE A 92 3.52 7.83 -3.29
N ARG A 93 4.76 8.23 -3.63
CA ARG A 93 5.41 9.36 -3.00
C ARG A 93 4.63 10.65 -3.20
N GLN A 94 4.15 10.90 -4.40
CA GLN A 94 3.35 12.09 -4.70
C GLN A 94 2.07 12.11 -3.89
N ALA A 95 1.42 10.97 -3.74
CA ALA A 95 0.20 10.87 -2.94
C ALA A 95 0.48 11.14 -1.46
N VAL A 96 1.58 10.62 -0.94
CA VAL A 96 2.01 10.88 0.43
C VAL A 96 2.30 12.37 0.64
N GLU A 97 3.04 12.97 -0.28
CA GLU A 97 3.36 14.39 -0.19
C GLU A 97 2.11 15.26 -0.21
N ALA A 98 1.14 14.90 -1.04
CA ALA A 98 -0.13 15.63 -1.09
C ALA A 98 -0.88 15.57 0.25
N GLN A 99 -0.85 14.42 0.91
CA GLN A 99 -1.50 14.28 2.21
C GLN A 99 -0.76 15.06 3.30
N LEU A 100 0.55 15.08 3.24
CA LEU A 100 1.35 15.83 4.22
C LEU A 100 1.15 17.34 4.09
N VAL A 101 0.95 17.83 2.86
CA VAL A 101 0.73 19.25 2.62
C VAL A 101 -0.66 19.71 3.09
N ASN A 102 -1.64 18.81 3.10
CA ASN A 102 -3.02 19.11 3.49
C ASN A 102 -3.24 19.09 5.00
N VAL A 103 -2.26 19.39 5.77
CA VAL A 103 -2.37 19.43 7.24
C VAL A 103 -2.84 20.79 7.72
#